data_d0cf478d90364d441dd70b51623b4c7e
#
_entry.id   d0cf478d90364d441dd70b51623b4c7e
#
_cell.length_a   1.000
_cell.length_b   1.000
_cell.length_c   1.000
_cell.angle_alpha   90.00
_cell.angle_beta   90.00
_cell.angle_gamma   90.00
#
_symmetry.space_group_name_H-M   'P 1'
#
loop_
_entity.id
_entity.type
_entity.pdbx_description
1 polymer ?
#
loop_
_entity_poly.entity_id
_entity_poly.type
_entity_poly.pdbx_seq_one_letter_code
_entity_poly.pdbx_strand_id
1 'polypeptide(L)' 'MSKSDYYEVLGVSKDASERDIKKAYKRLAMKYHPDRTAGDKELESKFKEVKEAYEVLTDDLSLIHI' A
#
# COMPACT_ATOMS: atom_id res chain seq x y z
N MET A 1 10.74 -9.70 -1.94
CA MET A 1 9.32 -9.90 -1.60
C MET A 1 8.51 -10.18 -2.85
N SER A 2 7.57 -11.09 -2.77
CA SER A 2 6.69 -11.39 -3.90
C SER A 2 5.48 -10.45 -3.88
N LYS A 3 4.76 -10.40 -5.01
CA LYS A 3 3.56 -9.58 -5.08
C LYS A 3 2.52 -9.99 -4.04
N SER A 4 2.49 -11.28 -3.69
CA SER A 4 1.57 -11.77 -2.66
C SER A 4 1.78 -11.06 -1.33
N ASP A 5 3.04 -10.80 -0.99
CA ASP A 5 3.37 -10.09 0.24
C ASP A 5 2.83 -8.67 0.23
N TYR A 6 2.87 -8.03 -0.93
CA TYR A 6 2.35 -6.68 -1.05
C TYR A 6 0.84 -6.63 -0.83
N TYR A 7 0.12 -7.63 -1.32
CA TYR A 7 -1.32 -7.73 -1.06
C TYR A 7 -1.59 -7.88 0.43
N GLU A 8 -0.78 -8.66 1.12
CA GLU A 8 -0.92 -8.82 2.56
C GLU A 8 -0.62 -7.53 3.31
N VAL A 9 0.39 -6.80 2.87
CA VAL A 9 0.75 -5.51 3.47
C VAL A 9 -0.43 -4.55 3.42
N LEU A 10 -1.16 -4.54 2.32
CA LEU A 10 -2.34 -3.69 2.17
C LEU A 10 -3.58 -4.29 2.81
N GLY A 11 -3.53 -5.56 3.19
CA GLY A 11 -4.68 -6.22 3.80
C GLY A 11 -5.80 -6.53 2.83
N VAL A 12 -5.44 -6.76 1.56
CA VAL A 12 -6.42 -7.10 0.53
C VAL A 12 -6.14 -8.50 0.00
N SER A 13 -7.13 -9.09 -0.67
CA SER A 13 -6.95 -10.41 -1.26
C SER A 13 -6.13 -10.31 -2.56
N LYS A 14 -5.59 -11.43 -3.00
CA LYS A 14 -4.82 -11.47 -4.23
C LYS A 14 -5.67 -11.14 -5.45
N ASP A 15 -6.97 -11.32 -5.32
CA ASP A 15 -7.91 -11.03 -6.40
C ASP A 15 -8.46 -9.60 -6.33
N ALA A 16 -7.95 -8.81 -5.41
CA ALA A 16 -8.43 -7.45 -5.23
C ALA A 16 -8.23 -6.62 -6.50
N SER A 17 -9.24 -5.85 -6.83
CA SER A 17 -9.19 -4.97 -7.99
C SER A 17 -8.38 -3.72 -7.66
N GLU A 18 -8.06 -2.95 -8.70
CA GLU A 18 -7.34 -1.68 -8.51
C GLU A 18 -8.08 -0.77 -7.54
N ARG A 19 -9.40 -0.74 -7.65
CA ARG A 19 -10.24 0.05 -6.77
C ARG A 19 -10.08 -0.37 -5.31
N ASP A 20 -10.08 -1.66 -5.06
CA ASP A 20 -9.89 -2.19 -3.71
C ASP A 20 -8.50 -1.86 -3.18
N ILE A 21 -7.51 -1.96 -4.02
CA ILE A 21 -6.12 -1.63 -3.65
C ILE A 21 -6.01 -0.16 -3.27
N LYS A 22 -6.59 0.71 -4.07
CA LYS A 22 -6.60 2.15 -3.79
C LYS A 22 -7.31 2.46 -2.48
N LYS A 23 -8.44 1.81 -2.27
CA LYS A 23 -9.22 2.00 -1.06
C LYS A 23 -8.43 1.59 0.18
N ALA A 24 -7.80 0.43 0.10
CA ALA A 24 -6.99 -0.07 1.20
C ALA A 24 -5.80 0.85 1.47
N TYR A 25 -5.14 1.29 0.42
CA TYR A 25 -4.00 2.20 0.56
C TYR A 25 -4.43 3.51 1.24
N LYS A 26 -5.52 4.07 0.78
CA LYS A 26 -6.02 5.32 1.33
C LYS A 26 -6.32 5.19 2.83
N ARG A 27 -6.93 4.08 3.20
CA ARG A 27 -7.24 3.78 4.60
C ARG A 27 -5.98 3.70 5.45
N LEU A 28 -5.00 2.95 4.97
CA LEU A 28 -3.74 2.77 5.69
C LEU A 28 -2.92 4.06 5.70
N ALA A 29 -2.97 4.81 4.60
CA ALA A 29 -2.27 6.09 4.54
C ALA A 29 -2.82 7.06 5.59
N MET A 30 -4.11 7.06 5.80
CA MET A 30 -4.71 7.89 6.84
C MET A 30 -4.34 7.40 8.24
N LYS A 31 -4.26 6.10 8.41
CA LYS A 31 -3.91 5.51 9.69
C LYS A 31 -2.45 5.78 10.05
N TYR A 32 -1.57 5.71 9.08
CA TYR A 32 -0.13 5.90 9.29
C TYR A 32 0.39 7.24 8.78
N HIS A 33 -0.49 8.23 8.67
CA HIS A 33 -0.11 9.55 8.17
C HIS A 33 1.03 10.13 9.01
N PRO A 34 2.00 10.82 8.39
CA PRO A 34 3.14 11.38 9.11
C PRO A 34 2.77 12.26 10.30
N ASP A 35 1.65 12.96 10.22
CA ASP A 35 1.18 13.78 11.32
C ASP A 35 0.83 12.96 12.55
N ARG A 36 0.39 11.72 12.33
CA ARG A 36 0.02 10.82 13.40
C ARG A 36 1.18 9.98 13.89
N THR A 37 2.13 9.73 13.00
CA THR A 37 3.26 8.85 13.29
C THR A 37 4.55 9.60 13.58
N ALA A 38 4.47 10.90 13.69
CA ALA A 38 5.63 11.73 13.98
C ALA A 38 6.33 11.22 15.25
N GLY A 39 7.55 10.77 15.09
CA GLY A 39 8.32 10.24 16.20
C GLY A 39 8.20 8.74 16.42
N ASP A 40 7.32 8.06 15.71
CA ASP A 40 7.16 6.61 15.83
C ASP A 40 7.76 5.93 14.59
N LYS A 41 8.97 5.42 14.75
CA LYS A 41 9.70 4.79 13.64
C LYS A 41 9.03 3.54 13.12
N GLU A 42 8.36 2.79 13.99
CA GLU A 42 7.68 1.57 13.57
C GLU A 42 6.53 1.87 12.62
N LEU A 43 5.74 2.89 12.96
CA LEU A 43 4.62 3.29 12.11
C LEU A 43 5.09 3.93 10.81
N GLU A 44 6.18 4.68 10.87
CA GLU A 44 6.77 5.25 9.66
C GLU A 44 7.26 4.14 8.73
N SER A 45 7.86 3.11 9.30
CA SER A 45 8.34 1.97 8.53
C SER A 45 7.17 1.25 7.85
N LYS A 46 6.08 1.08 8.58
CA LYS A 46 4.88 0.46 8.02
C LYS A 46 4.28 1.30 6.90
N PHE A 47 4.30 2.61 7.06
CA PHE A 47 3.79 3.50 6.02
C PHE A 47 4.61 3.34 4.73
N LYS A 48 5.94 3.23 4.87
CA LYS A 48 6.81 3.02 3.72
C LYS A 48 6.48 1.70 3.01
N GLU A 49 6.24 0.64 3.78
CA GLU A 49 5.87 -0.64 3.20
C GLU A 49 4.55 -0.56 2.47
N VAL A 50 3.58 0.11 3.06
CA VAL A 50 2.27 0.31 2.44
C VAL A 50 2.39 1.07 1.14
N LYS A 51 3.17 2.14 1.16
CA LYS A 51 3.40 2.96 -0.02
C LYS A 51 4.08 2.16 -1.13
N GLU A 52 5.10 1.41 -0.77
CA GLU A 52 5.82 0.57 -1.73
C GLU A 52 4.90 -0.48 -2.33
N ALA A 53 4.11 -1.15 -1.49
CA ALA A 53 3.17 -2.15 -1.96
C ALA A 53 2.19 -1.55 -2.96
N TYR A 54 1.66 -0.38 -2.65
CA TYR A 54 0.74 0.30 -3.54
C TYR A 54 1.39 0.65 -4.87
N GLU A 55 2.60 1.20 -4.81
CA GLU A 55 3.33 1.57 -6.03
C GLU A 55 3.62 0.37 -6.91
N VAL A 56 4.07 -0.72 -6.31
CA VAL A 56 4.39 -1.93 -7.06
C VAL A 56 3.13 -2.51 -7.71
N LEU A 57 2.04 -2.58 -6.97
CA LEU A 57 0.82 -3.17 -7.48
C LEU A 57 0.13 -2.31 -8.54
N THR A 58 0.21 -1.00 -8.41
CA THR A 58 -0.40 -0.10 -9.39
C THR A 58 0.52 0.19 -10.56
N ASP A 59 1.82 0.02 -10.39
CA ASP A 59 2.78 0.24 -11.46
C ASP A 59 2.54 -0.74 -12.60
N ASP A 60 2.25 -1.99 -12.27
CA ASP A 60 1.91 -3.00 -13.28
C ASP A 60 0.67 -2.59 -14.07
N LEU A 61 -0.27 -1.97 -13.40
CA LEU A 61 -1.50 -1.51 -14.04
C LEU A 61 -1.26 -0.28 -14.91
N SER A 62 -0.31 0.56 -14.49
CA SER A 62 0.06 1.75 -15.25
C SER A 62 0.74 1.39 -16.56
N LEU A 63 1.50 0.32 -16.59
CA LEU A 63 2.18 -0.14 -17.80
C LEU A 63 1.20 -0.54 -18.90
N ILE A 64 0.03 -0.99 -18.51
CA ILE A 64 -1.01 -1.37 -19.45
C ILE A 64 -1.61 -0.13 -20.13
N HIS A 65 -1.45 1.00 -19.50
CA HIS A 65 -2.01 2.27 -19.97
C HIS A 65 -1.22 2.92 -21.10
N ILE A 66 -0.02 2.45 -21.29
CA ILE A 66 0.84 2.96 -22.34
C ILE A 66 0.72 2.08 -23.57
#